data_2ebdb546eed8defea0af0194c50a2748
#
_entry.id   2ebdb546eed8defea0af0194c50a2748
#
_cell.length_a   1.000
_cell.length_b   1.000
_cell.length_c   1.000
_cell.angle_alpha   90.00
_cell.angle_beta   90.00
_cell.angle_gamma   90.00
#
_symmetry.space_group_name_H-M   'P 1'
#
loop_
_entity.id
_entity.type
_entity.pdbx_description
1 polymer ?
#
loop_
_entity_poly.entity_id
_entity_poly.type
_entity_poly.pdbx_seq_one_letter_code
_entity_poly.pdbx_strand_id
1 'polypeptide(L)'
;MKRDLLKNQVLKLIVEEYIADAKPIGSVYLINKHQIQVSSATIRNVMADLEKEGLIQKSHTSSGRIPTFKGYEFYAKYLTNNVDEQMSERIKDIFARRRSSIDGIIDEAVSIISKITKLTVITSESAAQELLKSIALTPISDELSIIVIITSSGRVDTKELRLNQQLKLNDLKIAIRIFQERLHNIPLVEIPQTIKSLEPLLRNKIKHFEQLIESFVSQIFTSYVNMSQNNVFGKSYIIQAQDIERNNLVQIIDLIEKQSIWEAIDEKNYLEENLKLEILPSNASLISKRLNLNGHVKDISIVGPSRMDYSQAKNILNMIEKYALNLNSVQAAHEPKLITAEKEKKNA
;
A
#
# COMPACT_ATOMS: atom_id res chain seq x y z
N MET A 1 24.79 -4.48 -28.69
CA MET A 1 23.88 -5.63 -28.56
C MET A 1 24.49 -6.81 -27.77
N LYS A 2 25.56 -7.53 -28.23
CA LYS A 2 26.14 -8.64 -27.42
C LYS A 2 26.76 -8.21 -26.08
N ARG A 3 27.38 -7.00 -25.99
CA ARG A 3 28.00 -6.48 -24.77
C ARG A 3 26.94 -6.08 -23.73
N ASP A 4 25.83 -5.49 -24.15
CA ASP A 4 24.74 -5.08 -23.25
C ASP A 4 24.01 -6.30 -22.68
N LEU A 5 23.83 -7.37 -23.48
CA LEU A 5 23.28 -8.63 -22.98
C LEU A 5 24.17 -9.25 -21.92
N LEU A 6 25.48 -9.29 -22.12
CA LEU A 6 26.41 -9.80 -21.12
C LEU A 6 26.42 -8.91 -19.87
N LYS A 7 26.35 -7.59 -20.04
CA LYS A 7 26.29 -6.64 -18.91
C LYS A 7 25.04 -6.87 -18.06
N ASN A 8 23.89 -7.02 -18.69
CA ASN A 8 22.63 -7.30 -18.00
C ASN A 8 22.67 -8.68 -17.30
N GLN A 9 23.23 -9.70 -17.95
CA GLN A 9 23.43 -11.00 -17.35
C GLN A 9 24.33 -10.94 -16.11
N VAL A 10 25.47 -10.26 -16.19
CA VAL A 10 26.41 -10.11 -15.07
C VAL A 10 25.77 -9.36 -13.92
N LEU A 11 25.05 -8.27 -14.18
CA LEU A 11 24.32 -7.53 -13.14
C LEU A 11 23.27 -8.43 -12.47
N LYS A 12 22.47 -9.14 -13.27
CA LYS A 12 21.45 -10.07 -12.78
C LYS A 12 22.07 -11.08 -11.82
N LEU A 13 23.14 -11.74 -12.21
CA LEU A 13 23.82 -12.75 -11.41
C LEU A 13 24.44 -12.14 -10.13
N ILE A 14 25.03 -10.95 -10.20
CA ILE A 14 25.56 -10.27 -9.01
C ILE A 14 24.44 -10.00 -8.00
N VAL A 15 23.28 -9.51 -8.46
CA VAL A 15 22.14 -9.21 -7.59
C VAL A 15 21.58 -10.50 -6.98
N GLU A 16 21.31 -11.53 -7.78
CA GLU A 16 20.74 -12.80 -7.32
C GLU A 16 21.65 -13.50 -6.30
N GLU A 17 22.95 -13.57 -6.58
CA GLU A 17 23.92 -14.17 -5.66
C GLU A 17 24.06 -13.36 -4.35
N TYR A 18 24.02 -12.04 -4.45
CA TYR A 18 24.09 -11.21 -3.25
C TYR A 18 22.81 -11.26 -2.40
N ILE A 19 21.65 -11.39 -3.02
CA ILE A 19 20.38 -11.65 -2.32
C ILE A 19 20.46 -12.96 -1.53
N ALA A 20 21.00 -14.03 -2.16
CA ALA A 20 21.10 -15.35 -1.56
C ALA A 20 22.08 -15.41 -0.39
N ASP A 21 23.32 -14.91 -0.58
CA ASP A 21 24.44 -15.18 0.32
C ASP A 21 24.93 -13.96 1.11
N ALA A 22 24.52 -12.74 0.76
CA ALA A 22 25.01 -11.47 1.32
C ALA A 22 26.54 -11.32 1.28
N LYS A 23 27.21 -11.99 0.35
CA LYS A 23 28.67 -11.95 0.18
C LYS A 23 29.05 -11.18 -1.08
N PRO A 24 30.13 -10.37 -1.03
CA PRO A 24 30.62 -9.68 -2.22
C PRO A 24 31.01 -10.65 -3.35
N ILE A 25 30.60 -10.37 -4.58
CA ILE A 25 30.69 -11.25 -5.73
C ILE A 25 31.95 -10.94 -6.55
N GLY A 26 32.79 -11.95 -6.78
CA GLY A 26 33.98 -11.86 -7.62
C GLY A 26 33.77 -12.42 -9.02
N SER A 27 34.59 -11.96 -10.00
CA SER A 27 34.50 -12.43 -11.41
C SER A 27 34.72 -13.92 -11.56
N VAL A 28 35.68 -14.49 -10.81
CA VAL A 28 36.00 -15.94 -10.86
C VAL A 28 34.85 -16.77 -10.29
N TYR A 29 34.23 -16.30 -9.22
CA TYR A 29 33.06 -16.95 -8.62
C TYR A 29 31.90 -17.04 -9.61
N LEU A 30 31.58 -15.94 -10.32
CA LEU A 30 30.52 -15.94 -11.33
C LEU A 30 30.78 -16.93 -12.47
N ILE A 31 32.02 -16.99 -12.97
CA ILE A 31 32.37 -17.91 -14.04
C ILE A 31 32.19 -19.35 -13.59
N ASN A 32 32.76 -19.71 -12.43
CA ASN A 32 32.74 -21.08 -11.94
C ASN A 32 31.32 -21.56 -11.60
N LYS A 33 30.52 -20.72 -10.97
CA LYS A 33 29.16 -21.09 -10.53
C LYS A 33 28.19 -21.16 -11.72
N HIS A 34 28.26 -20.18 -12.63
CA HIS A 34 27.28 -20.05 -13.72
C HIS A 34 27.82 -20.50 -15.10
N GLN A 35 29.01 -21.08 -15.14
CA GLN A 35 29.64 -21.61 -16.36
C GLN A 35 29.64 -20.61 -17.54
N ILE A 36 29.93 -19.33 -17.25
CA ILE A 36 29.89 -18.28 -18.25
C ILE A 36 31.05 -18.44 -19.20
N GLN A 37 30.78 -18.52 -20.52
CA GLN A 37 31.74 -18.80 -21.58
C GLN A 37 32.56 -17.55 -21.99
N VAL A 38 33.12 -16.83 -21.00
CA VAL A 38 34.03 -15.68 -21.23
C VAL A 38 35.14 -15.66 -20.19
N SER A 39 36.22 -14.93 -20.47
CA SER A 39 37.36 -14.83 -19.56
C SER A 39 37.02 -14.00 -18.29
N SER A 40 37.73 -14.27 -17.19
CA SER A 40 37.65 -13.49 -15.97
C SER A 40 38.00 -12.01 -16.19
N ALA A 41 38.90 -11.71 -17.12
CA ALA A 41 39.22 -10.34 -17.52
C ALA A 41 38.02 -9.66 -18.18
N THR A 42 37.27 -10.36 -19.02
CA THR A 42 36.05 -9.84 -19.66
C THR A 42 35.00 -9.51 -18.60
N ILE A 43 34.75 -10.40 -17.64
CA ILE A 43 33.79 -10.14 -16.53
C ILE A 43 34.26 -8.96 -15.70
N ARG A 44 35.56 -8.82 -15.37
CA ARG A 44 36.08 -7.66 -14.63
C ARG A 44 35.85 -6.35 -15.38
N ASN A 45 36.02 -6.33 -16.72
CA ASN A 45 35.73 -5.14 -17.52
C ASN A 45 34.23 -4.79 -17.49
N VAL A 46 33.35 -5.79 -17.61
CA VAL A 46 31.89 -5.58 -17.46
C VAL A 46 31.54 -5.07 -16.08
N MET A 47 32.13 -5.64 -15.02
CA MET A 47 31.92 -5.13 -13.65
C MET A 47 32.41 -3.68 -13.49
N ALA A 48 33.53 -3.32 -14.14
CA ALA A 48 34.02 -1.93 -14.11
C ALA A 48 33.06 -0.97 -14.83
N ASP A 49 32.43 -1.40 -15.94
CA ASP A 49 31.41 -0.61 -16.62
C ASP A 49 30.15 -0.43 -15.74
N LEU A 50 29.67 -1.51 -15.12
CA LEU A 50 28.53 -1.47 -14.18
C LEU A 50 28.83 -0.58 -12.95
N GLU A 51 30.06 -0.57 -12.47
CA GLU A 51 30.50 0.30 -11.36
C GLU A 51 30.51 1.78 -11.78
N LYS A 52 30.98 2.10 -12.99
CA LYS A 52 30.92 3.46 -13.56
C LYS A 52 29.50 3.96 -13.74
N GLU A 53 28.56 3.09 -14.06
CA GLU A 53 27.14 3.41 -14.17
C GLU A 53 26.44 3.51 -12.80
N GLY A 54 27.16 3.18 -11.73
CA GLY A 54 26.65 3.22 -10.36
C GLY A 54 25.67 2.10 -10.04
N LEU A 55 25.67 0.99 -10.79
CA LEU A 55 24.79 -0.16 -10.55
C LEU A 55 25.37 -1.16 -9.55
N ILE A 56 26.68 -1.21 -9.45
CA ILE A 56 27.41 -1.99 -8.43
C ILE A 56 28.52 -1.16 -7.81
N GLN A 57 29.01 -1.57 -6.65
CA GLN A 57 30.12 -0.91 -5.97
C GLN A 57 31.09 -1.92 -5.37
N LYS A 58 32.31 -1.47 -5.06
CA LYS A 58 33.29 -2.28 -4.33
C LYS A 58 32.84 -2.49 -2.89
N SER A 59 32.99 -3.69 -2.39
CA SER A 59 32.86 -3.93 -0.97
C SER A 59 34.09 -3.40 -0.24
N HIS A 60 33.89 -2.79 0.93
CA HIS A 60 34.98 -2.29 1.79
C HIS A 60 35.93 -3.38 2.28
N THR A 61 35.49 -4.64 2.29
CA THR A 61 36.22 -5.78 2.88
C THR A 61 36.85 -6.71 1.86
N SER A 62 36.59 -6.55 0.56
CA SER A 62 37.08 -7.46 -0.47
C SER A 62 37.16 -6.82 -1.86
N SER A 63 37.83 -7.51 -2.82
CA SER A 63 37.84 -7.12 -4.23
C SER A 63 36.51 -7.43 -4.96
N GLY A 64 35.54 -8.03 -4.27
CA GLY A 64 34.21 -8.33 -4.79
C GLY A 64 33.33 -7.10 -4.98
N ARG A 65 32.23 -7.29 -5.69
CA ARG A 65 31.22 -6.26 -5.96
C ARG A 65 29.92 -6.59 -5.27
N ILE A 66 29.21 -5.55 -4.84
CA ILE A 66 27.87 -5.63 -4.28
C ILE A 66 26.94 -4.71 -5.08
N PRO A 67 25.64 -5.00 -5.19
CA PRO A 67 24.68 -4.11 -5.83
C PRO A 67 24.56 -2.78 -5.06
N THR A 68 24.30 -1.69 -5.78
CA THR A 68 23.83 -0.43 -5.21
C THR A 68 22.30 -0.39 -5.20
N PHE A 69 21.69 0.61 -4.57
CA PHE A 69 20.25 0.83 -4.67
C PHE A 69 19.79 0.94 -6.13
N LYS A 70 20.51 1.71 -6.95
CA LYS A 70 20.26 1.83 -8.39
C LYS A 70 20.39 0.49 -9.12
N GLY A 71 21.31 -0.39 -8.69
CA GLY A 71 21.46 -1.73 -9.22
C GLY A 71 20.27 -2.62 -8.93
N TYR A 72 19.75 -2.58 -7.72
CA TYR A 72 18.51 -3.31 -7.36
C TYR A 72 17.29 -2.80 -8.11
N GLU A 73 17.12 -1.48 -8.24
CA GLU A 73 16.03 -0.89 -9.04
C GLU A 73 16.10 -1.33 -10.50
N PHE A 74 17.28 -1.25 -11.11
CA PHE A 74 17.48 -1.70 -12.49
C PHE A 74 17.17 -3.19 -12.66
N TYR A 75 17.63 -4.02 -11.71
CA TYR A 75 17.33 -5.45 -11.70
C TYR A 75 15.82 -5.69 -11.61
N ALA A 76 15.14 -5.09 -10.64
CA ALA A 76 13.70 -5.25 -10.46
C ALA A 76 12.89 -4.80 -11.68
N LYS A 77 13.34 -3.74 -12.35
CA LYS A 77 12.64 -3.18 -13.51
C LYS A 77 12.84 -3.96 -14.81
N TYR A 78 14.06 -4.42 -15.05
CA TYR A 78 14.43 -4.91 -16.39
C TYR A 78 14.91 -6.36 -16.45
N LEU A 79 15.30 -6.97 -15.32
CA LEU A 79 15.99 -8.26 -15.31
C LEU A 79 15.23 -9.38 -14.59
N THR A 80 14.09 -9.08 -13.97
CA THR A 80 13.24 -10.06 -13.27
C THR A 80 12.20 -10.65 -14.21
N ASN A 81 12.25 -11.98 -14.44
CA ASN A 81 11.28 -12.67 -15.30
C ASN A 81 10.89 -14.07 -14.82
N ASN A 82 11.27 -14.48 -13.61
CA ASN A 82 10.98 -15.82 -13.14
C ASN A 82 9.63 -15.87 -12.44
N VAL A 83 8.69 -16.63 -12.98
CA VAL A 83 7.42 -16.97 -12.31
C VAL A 83 7.67 -18.20 -11.44
N ASP A 84 7.43 -18.11 -10.15
CA ASP A 84 7.40 -19.28 -9.26
C ASP A 84 6.07 -20.00 -9.45
N GLU A 85 6.11 -21.13 -10.20
CA GLU A 85 4.91 -21.93 -10.51
C GLU A 85 4.24 -22.48 -9.26
N GLN A 86 5.01 -22.88 -8.24
CA GLN A 86 4.43 -23.42 -6.99
C GLN A 86 3.69 -22.33 -6.21
N MET A 87 4.26 -21.13 -6.16
CA MET A 87 3.61 -19.96 -5.55
C MET A 87 2.35 -19.59 -6.32
N SER A 88 2.41 -19.61 -7.66
CA SER A 88 1.27 -19.34 -8.53
C SER A 88 0.10 -20.28 -8.28
N GLU A 89 0.35 -21.59 -8.17
CA GLU A 89 -0.71 -22.57 -7.85
C GLU A 89 -1.32 -22.36 -6.47
N ARG A 90 -0.52 -22.07 -5.46
CA ARG A 90 -1.02 -21.78 -4.10
C ARG A 90 -1.92 -20.56 -4.06
N ILE A 91 -1.53 -19.48 -4.72
CA ILE A 91 -2.35 -18.26 -4.82
C ILE A 91 -3.65 -18.58 -5.57
N LYS A 92 -3.57 -19.29 -6.70
CA LYS A 92 -4.75 -19.73 -7.46
C LYS A 92 -5.74 -20.54 -6.62
N ASP A 93 -5.25 -21.48 -5.81
CA ASP A 93 -6.09 -22.30 -4.94
C ASP A 93 -6.82 -21.47 -3.87
N ILE A 94 -6.16 -20.45 -3.31
CA ILE A 94 -6.79 -19.54 -2.35
C ILE A 94 -7.93 -18.78 -3.04
N PHE A 95 -7.67 -18.21 -4.19
CA PHE A 95 -8.68 -17.47 -4.97
C PHE A 95 -9.81 -18.37 -5.51
N ALA A 96 -9.61 -19.68 -5.67
CA ALA A 96 -10.65 -20.62 -6.10
C ALA A 96 -11.69 -20.92 -5.01
N ARG A 97 -11.41 -20.67 -3.74
CA ARG A 97 -12.26 -21.06 -2.58
C ARG A 97 -13.51 -20.20 -2.36
N ARG A 98 -13.86 -19.25 -3.16
CA ARG A 98 -15.11 -18.43 -3.29
C ARG A 98 -16.05 -18.31 -2.05
N ARG A 99 -15.56 -18.45 -0.81
CA ARG A 99 -16.41 -18.46 0.40
C ARG A 99 -16.43 -17.13 1.17
N SER A 100 -15.65 -16.14 0.71
CA SER A 100 -15.48 -14.85 1.39
C SER A 100 -15.62 -13.70 0.39
N SER A 101 -15.73 -12.48 0.89
CA SER A 101 -15.59 -11.27 0.07
C SER A 101 -14.24 -11.24 -0.66
N ILE A 102 -14.12 -10.50 -1.73
CA ILE A 102 -12.83 -10.33 -2.46
C ILE A 102 -11.73 -9.87 -1.50
N ASP A 103 -12.04 -8.92 -0.63
CA ASP A 103 -11.11 -8.40 0.37
C ASP A 103 -10.63 -9.48 1.35
N GLY A 104 -11.55 -10.31 1.85
CA GLY A 104 -11.21 -11.43 2.73
C GLY A 104 -10.31 -12.46 2.04
N ILE A 105 -10.52 -12.71 0.74
CA ILE A 105 -9.69 -13.63 -0.05
C ILE A 105 -8.29 -13.02 -0.28
N ILE A 106 -8.21 -11.73 -0.57
CA ILE A 106 -6.93 -11.01 -0.72
C ILE A 106 -6.15 -11.06 0.59
N ASP A 107 -6.78 -10.76 1.71
CA ASP A 107 -6.14 -10.78 3.04
C ASP A 107 -5.66 -12.17 3.45
N GLU A 108 -6.43 -13.23 3.14
CA GLU A 108 -6.00 -14.63 3.32
C GLU A 108 -4.76 -14.94 2.47
N ALA A 109 -4.79 -14.58 1.18
CA ALA A 109 -3.66 -14.79 0.27
C ALA A 109 -2.41 -14.07 0.77
N VAL A 110 -2.52 -12.80 1.13
CA VAL A 110 -1.44 -11.95 1.64
C VAL A 110 -0.86 -12.51 2.93
N SER A 111 -1.71 -13.00 3.86
CA SER A 111 -1.27 -13.64 5.11
C SER A 111 -0.41 -14.88 4.85
N ILE A 112 -0.82 -15.73 3.90
CA ILE A 112 -0.10 -16.96 3.53
C ILE A 112 1.22 -16.59 2.84
N ILE A 113 1.20 -15.63 1.91
CA ILE A 113 2.37 -15.14 1.20
C ILE A 113 3.41 -14.61 2.19
N SER A 114 3.00 -13.78 3.13
CA SER A 114 3.90 -13.24 4.17
C SER A 114 4.61 -14.35 4.94
N LYS A 115 3.89 -15.42 5.33
CA LYS A 115 4.47 -16.57 6.04
C LYS A 115 5.48 -17.35 5.21
N ILE A 116 5.23 -17.50 3.90
CA ILE A 116 6.12 -18.24 3.00
C ILE A 116 7.37 -17.45 2.67
N THR A 117 7.21 -16.19 2.30
CA THR A 117 8.31 -15.31 1.85
C THR A 117 9.15 -14.74 2.99
N LYS A 118 8.62 -14.78 4.22
CA LYS A 118 9.20 -14.09 5.38
C LYS A 118 9.34 -12.57 5.17
N LEU A 119 8.43 -11.99 4.40
CA LEU A 119 8.34 -10.55 4.17
C LEU A 119 7.11 -9.97 4.87
N THR A 120 7.16 -8.70 5.22
CA THR A 120 6.00 -7.96 5.70
C THR A 120 5.16 -7.56 4.50
N VAL A 121 3.89 -7.99 4.48
CA VAL A 121 2.94 -7.67 3.42
C VAL A 121 1.80 -6.85 4.01
N ILE A 122 1.36 -5.83 3.29
CA ILE A 122 0.38 -4.87 3.77
C ILE A 122 -0.71 -4.75 2.71
N THR A 123 -1.97 -4.82 3.13
CA THR A 123 -3.09 -4.35 2.32
C THR A 123 -3.53 -3.00 2.86
N SER A 124 -3.69 -2.01 1.99
CA SER A 124 -4.10 -0.67 2.35
C SER A 124 -5.33 -0.26 1.55
N GLU A 125 -6.28 0.34 2.24
CA GLU A 125 -7.43 0.98 1.62
C GLU A 125 -7.42 2.46 2.00
N SER A 126 -7.67 3.33 1.02
CA SER A 126 -7.77 4.76 1.29
C SER A 126 -9.02 5.04 2.10
N ALA A 127 -8.86 5.52 3.33
CA ALA A 127 -9.97 5.98 4.14
C ALA A 127 -10.76 7.13 3.48
N ALA A 128 -10.12 7.86 2.56
CA ALA A 128 -10.73 8.97 1.85
C ALA A 128 -11.95 8.56 1.01
N GLN A 129 -11.95 7.35 0.46
CA GLN A 129 -13.05 6.81 -0.35
C GLN A 129 -14.14 6.11 0.46
N GLU A 130 -13.90 5.85 1.75
CA GLU A 130 -14.93 5.30 2.61
C GLU A 130 -16.09 6.28 2.74
N LEU A 131 -17.33 5.73 2.74
CA LEU A 131 -18.54 6.53 2.91
C LEU A 131 -18.86 6.66 4.40
N LEU A 132 -19.31 7.84 4.82
CA LEU A 132 -19.87 8.04 6.15
C LEU A 132 -21.20 7.30 6.27
N LYS A 133 -21.30 6.31 7.14
CA LYS A 133 -22.56 5.59 7.42
C LYS A 133 -23.29 6.12 8.62
N SER A 134 -22.57 6.57 9.63
CA SER A 134 -23.19 7.17 10.82
C SER A 134 -22.23 8.14 11.49
N ILE A 135 -22.79 9.19 12.05
CA ILE A 135 -22.11 10.10 12.98
C ILE A 135 -23.00 10.30 14.19
N ALA A 136 -22.46 10.09 15.38
CA ALA A 136 -23.21 10.21 16.63
C ALA A 136 -22.42 11.01 17.67
N LEU A 137 -23.14 11.65 18.58
CA LEU A 137 -22.62 12.44 19.70
C LEU A 137 -22.87 11.72 21.00
N THR A 138 -21.84 11.49 21.80
CA THR A 138 -21.91 10.96 23.16
C THR A 138 -21.37 12.01 24.14
N PRO A 139 -22.19 12.74 24.86
CA PRO A 139 -21.74 13.67 25.89
C PRO A 139 -21.08 12.89 27.05
N ILE A 140 -19.90 13.32 27.48
CA ILE A 140 -19.19 12.76 28.65
C ILE A 140 -19.30 13.69 29.85
N SER A 141 -19.14 15.00 29.62
CA SER A 141 -19.31 16.06 30.63
C SER A 141 -19.79 17.35 29.96
N ASP A 142 -19.93 18.41 30.74
CA ASP A 142 -20.29 19.75 30.22
C ASP A 142 -19.18 20.34 29.31
N GLU A 143 -17.94 19.84 29.42
CA GLU A 143 -16.80 20.34 28.67
C GLU A 143 -16.24 19.34 27.64
N LEU A 144 -16.75 18.09 27.62
CA LEU A 144 -16.24 17.04 26.78
C LEU A 144 -17.34 16.22 26.14
N SER A 145 -17.28 16.04 24.85
CA SER A 145 -18.12 15.11 24.09
C SER A 145 -17.27 14.21 23.20
N ILE A 146 -17.75 13.00 22.96
CA ILE A 146 -17.14 12.06 21.99
C ILE A 146 -18.04 12.02 20.75
N ILE A 147 -17.41 12.22 19.59
CA ILE A 147 -18.03 11.99 18.29
C ILE A 147 -17.66 10.56 17.85
N VAL A 148 -18.68 9.75 17.56
CA VAL A 148 -18.53 8.40 17.03
C VAL A 148 -18.84 8.42 15.54
N ILE A 149 -17.94 7.92 14.72
CA ILE A 149 -18.07 7.87 13.27
C ILE A 149 -18.02 6.41 12.84
N ILE A 150 -18.99 6.00 12.02
CA ILE A 150 -19.06 4.66 11.42
C ILE A 150 -18.97 4.82 9.91
N THR A 151 -18.06 4.04 9.29
CA THR A 151 -17.80 4.09 7.84
C THR A 151 -18.37 2.89 7.11
N SER A 152 -18.34 2.92 5.78
CA SER A 152 -18.80 1.83 4.92
C SER A 152 -18.05 0.53 5.08
N SER A 153 -16.79 0.57 5.53
CA SER A 153 -16.00 -0.61 5.89
C SER A 153 -16.40 -1.26 7.23
N GLY A 154 -17.29 -0.60 7.99
CA GLY A 154 -17.64 -1.02 9.35
C GLY A 154 -16.66 -0.50 10.42
N ARG A 155 -15.70 0.33 10.05
CA ARG A 155 -14.78 0.98 11.00
C ARG A 155 -15.56 1.92 11.91
N VAL A 156 -15.21 1.89 13.21
CA VAL A 156 -15.76 2.77 14.23
C VAL A 156 -14.64 3.62 14.79
N ASP A 157 -14.66 4.90 14.48
CA ASP A 157 -13.71 5.88 15.00
C ASP A 157 -14.36 6.76 16.06
N THR A 158 -13.56 7.16 17.04
CA THR A 158 -13.97 8.09 18.09
C THR A 158 -13.05 9.30 18.11
N LYS A 159 -13.64 10.49 18.21
CA LYS A 159 -12.92 11.76 18.31
C LYS A 159 -13.42 12.52 19.52
N GLU A 160 -12.49 13.02 20.34
CA GLU A 160 -12.82 13.91 21.42
C GLU A 160 -13.07 15.33 20.90
N LEU A 161 -14.15 15.94 21.34
CA LEU A 161 -14.45 17.33 21.06
C LEU A 161 -14.66 18.08 22.38
N ARG A 162 -13.79 19.04 22.64
CA ARG A 162 -13.89 19.87 23.85
C ARG A 162 -14.86 21.03 23.64
N LEU A 163 -15.77 21.17 24.58
CA LEU A 163 -16.76 22.23 24.62
C LEU A 163 -16.20 23.46 25.32
N ASN A 164 -16.70 24.62 24.95
CA ASN A 164 -16.33 25.89 25.54
C ASN A 164 -17.54 26.84 25.55
N GLN A 165 -17.36 28.09 25.95
CA GLN A 165 -18.46 29.08 25.99
C GLN A 165 -19.11 29.35 24.64
N GLN A 166 -18.39 29.13 23.54
CA GLN A 166 -18.84 29.39 22.17
C GLN A 166 -19.37 28.12 21.49
N LEU A 167 -18.87 26.94 21.87
CA LEU A 167 -19.29 25.65 21.33
C LEU A 167 -20.08 24.89 22.43
N LYS A 168 -21.37 25.04 22.43
CA LYS A 168 -22.28 24.47 23.46
C LYS A 168 -22.79 23.09 23.04
N LEU A 169 -23.03 22.21 24.00
CA LEU A 169 -23.57 20.87 23.79
C LEU A 169 -24.86 20.87 22.95
N ASN A 170 -25.77 21.86 23.21
CA ASN A 170 -27.01 21.93 22.46
C ASN A 170 -26.81 22.25 20.98
N ASP A 171 -25.84 23.12 20.65
CA ASP A 171 -25.47 23.45 19.26
C ASP A 171 -24.87 22.24 18.54
N LEU A 172 -24.04 21.46 19.26
CA LEU A 172 -23.51 20.18 18.75
C LEU A 172 -24.61 19.17 18.45
N LYS A 173 -25.61 19.02 19.34
CA LYS A 173 -26.74 18.10 19.10
C LYS A 173 -27.50 18.46 17.82
N ILE A 174 -27.71 19.77 17.59
CA ILE A 174 -28.37 20.27 16.37
C ILE A 174 -27.51 19.97 15.13
N ALA A 175 -26.19 20.26 15.19
CA ALA A 175 -25.28 20.04 14.10
C ALA A 175 -25.18 18.55 13.74
N ILE A 176 -24.99 17.66 14.71
CA ILE A 176 -24.91 16.23 14.50
C ILE A 176 -26.16 15.67 13.82
N ARG A 177 -27.36 16.15 14.20
CA ARG A 177 -28.62 15.77 13.54
C ARG A 177 -28.56 16.15 12.05
N ILE A 178 -28.16 17.38 11.74
CA ILE A 178 -28.03 17.85 10.34
C ILE A 178 -26.97 17.02 9.59
N PHE A 179 -25.82 16.76 10.21
CA PHE A 179 -24.75 15.99 9.61
C PHE A 179 -25.18 14.53 9.36
N GLN A 180 -25.89 13.91 10.29
CA GLN A 180 -26.40 12.54 10.11
C GLN A 180 -27.37 12.44 8.91
N GLU A 181 -28.19 13.46 8.68
CA GLU A 181 -29.12 13.50 7.55
C GLU A 181 -28.43 13.84 6.21
N ARG A 182 -27.44 14.73 6.23
CA ARG A 182 -26.87 15.34 5.03
C ARG A 182 -25.52 14.74 4.58
N LEU A 183 -24.79 14.10 5.49
CA LEU A 183 -23.50 13.51 5.20
C LEU A 183 -23.55 11.98 5.04
N HIS A 184 -24.72 11.37 5.21
CA HIS A 184 -24.88 9.92 5.02
C HIS A 184 -24.52 9.52 3.59
N ASN A 185 -23.66 8.50 3.44
CA ASN A 185 -23.13 8.01 2.17
C ASN A 185 -22.28 9.03 1.38
N ILE A 186 -21.77 10.09 2.02
CA ILE A 186 -20.78 10.98 1.41
C ILE A 186 -19.37 10.40 1.65
N PRO A 187 -18.48 10.41 0.65
CA PRO A 187 -17.08 10.04 0.84
C PRO A 187 -16.40 10.90 1.90
N LEU A 188 -15.60 10.29 2.79
CA LEU A 188 -14.96 11.01 3.89
C LEU A 188 -14.10 12.19 3.41
N VAL A 189 -13.47 12.06 2.26
CA VAL A 189 -12.67 13.14 1.62
C VAL A 189 -13.52 14.36 1.23
N GLU A 190 -14.78 14.17 0.88
CA GLU A 190 -15.69 15.24 0.46
C GLU A 190 -16.42 15.90 1.64
N ILE A 191 -16.42 15.28 2.81
CA ILE A 191 -17.15 15.78 4.00
C ILE A 191 -16.73 17.21 4.40
N PRO A 192 -15.43 17.57 4.43
CA PRO A 192 -15.03 18.93 4.78
C PRO A 192 -15.68 20.01 3.90
N GLN A 193 -15.76 19.75 2.61
CA GLN A 193 -16.37 20.65 1.64
C GLN A 193 -17.90 20.64 1.75
N THR A 194 -18.48 19.47 1.95
CA THR A 194 -19.93 19.31 2.14
C THR A 194 -20.39 20.02 3.42
N ILE A 195 -19.67 19.91 4.54
CA ILE A 195 -19.98 20.65 5.79
C ILE A 195 -19.98 22.15 5.54
N LYS A 196 -19.00 22.68 4.80
CA LYS A 196 -18.97 24.10 4.45
C LYS A 196 -20.20 24.51 3.64
N SER A 197 -20.69 23.67 2.75
CA SER A 197 -21.92 23.95 1.97
C SER A 197 -23.20 23.96 2.81
N LEU A 198 -23.17 23.37 4.02
CA LEU A 198 -24.29 23.39 4.97
C LEU A 198 -24.35 24.67 5.83
N GLU A 199 -23.42 25.60 5.63
CA GLU A 199 -23.36 26.87 6.34
C GLU A 199 -24.75 27.60 6.43
N PRO A 200 -25.52 27.76 5.36
CA PRO A 200 -26.81 28.43 5.41
C PRO A 200 -27.81 27.76 6.35
N LEU A 201 -27.78 26.42 6.45
CA LEU A 201 -28.65 25.66 7.34
C LEU A 201 -28.20 25.77 8.78
N LEU A 202 -26.91 25.80 9.07
CA LEU A 202 -26.33 25.93 10.39
C LEU A 202 -26.52 27.34 10.94
N ARG A 203 -26.26 28.37 10.10
CA ARG A 203 -26.43 29.79 10.44
C ARG A 203 -27.81 30.10 11.01
N ASN A 204 -28.85 29.50 10.47
CA ASN A 204 -30.24 29.73 10.93
C ASN A 204 -30.56 29.07 12.27
N LYS A 205 -29.76 28.14 12.76
CA LYS A 205 -30.04 27.32 13.95
C LYS A 205 -28.99 27.45 15.06
N ILE A 206 -27.77 27.87 14.74
CA ILE A 206 -26.62 27.88 15.64
C ILE A 206 -25.93 29.23 15.57
N LYS A 207 -25.78 29.88 16.75
CA LYS A 207 -25.21 31.22 16.83
C LYS A 207 -23.73 31.28 16.43
N HIS A 208 -22.92 30.28 16.82
CA HIS A 208 -21.48 30.21 16.55
C HIS A 208 -21.16 29.08 15.57
N PHE A 209 -21.91 29.03 14.46
CA PHE A 209 -21.79 27.96 13.46
C PHE A 209 -20.42 27.90 12.78
N GLU A 210 -19.71 29.03 12.58
CA GLU A 210 -18.40 29.09 11.95
C GLU A 210 -17.35 28.29 12.74
N GLN A 211 -17.31 28.52 14.06
CA GLN A 211 -16.38 27.79 14.95
C GLN A 211 -16.73 26.30 15.04
N LEU A 212 -18.00 25.96 14.97
CA LEU A 212 -18.47 24.59 14.93
C LEU A 212 -18.00 23.92 13.64
N ILE A 213 -18.15 24.55 12.46
CA ILE A 213 -17.68 24.05 11.18
C ILE A 213 -16.16 23.87 11.22
N GLU A 214 -15.42 24.88 11.67
CA GLU A 214 -13.96 24.82 11.77
C GLU A 214 -13.50 23.68 12.68
N SER A 215 -14.11 23.51 13.85
CA SER A 215 -13.79 22.43 14.77
C SER A 215 -14.07 21.06 14.17
N PHE A 216 -15.18 20.86 13.48
CA PHE A 216 -15.50 19.61 12.82
C PHE A 216 -14.56 19.31 11.67
N VAL A 217 -14.28 20.27 10.80
CA VAL A 217 -13.38 20.08 9.66
C VAL A 217 -11.96 19.79 10.15
N SER A 218 -11.40 20.65 11.02
CA SER A 218 -9.99 20.56 11.42
C SER A 218 -9.71 19.39 12.37
N GLN A 219 -10.55 19.16 13.39
CA GLN A 219 -10.27 18.19 14.44
C GLN A 219 -10.80 16.80 14.13
N ILE A 220 -11.86 16.70 13.30
CA ILE A 220 -12.52 15.41 13.04
C ILE A 220 -12.19 14.88 11.66
N PHE A 221 -12.43 15.65 10.61
CA PHE A 221 -12.38 15.13 9.24
C PHE A 221 -11.06 15.33 8.50
N THR A 222 -10.23 16.30 8.84
CA THR A 222 -8.91 16.50 8.18
C THR A 222 -8.00 15.26 8.34
N SER A 223 -8.11 14.55 9.45
CA SER A 223 -7.32 13.34 9.68
C SER A 223 -7.63 12.20 8.70
N TYR A 224 -8.85 12.16 8.13
CA TYR A 224 -9.24 11.08 7.20
C TYR A 224 -8.68 11.24 5.79
N VAL A 225 -8.33 12.46 5.39
CA VAL A 225 -7.78 12.73 4.05
C VAL A 225 -6.45 11.99 3.83
N ASN A 226 -5.67 11.81 4.91
CA ASN A 226 -4.34 11.18 4.87
C ASN A 226 -4.28 9.81 5.58
N MET A 227 -5.40 9.30 6.08
CA MET A 227 -5.44 8.00 6.74
C MET A 227 -5.65 6.88 5.71
N SER A 228 -4.82 5.85 5.78
CA SER A 228 -5.10 4.57 5.17
C SER A 228 -5.42 3.53 6.25
N GLN A 229 -6.32 2.62 5.92
CA GLN A 229 -6.55 1.44 6.75
C GLN A 229 -5.59 0.35 6.29
N ASN A 230 -4.59 0.05 7.12
CA ASN A 230 -3.57 -0.93 6.80
C ASN A 230 -3.79 -2.22 7.61
N ASN A 231 -3.91 -3.36 6.90
CA ASN A 231 -3.79 -4.68 7.50
C ASN A 231 -2.36 -5.16 7.29
N VAL A 232 -1.58 -5.27 8.37
CA VAL A 232 -0.15 -5.61 8.31
C VAL A 232 0.05 -7.08 8.66
N PHE A 233 0.55 -7.86 7.72
CA PHE A 233 0.85 -9.29 7.88
C PHE A 233 2.37 -9.50 8.00
N GLY A 234 2.78 -10.28 9.01
CA GLY A 234 4.19 -10.60 9.21
C GLY A 234 5.06 -9.41 9.66
N LYS A 235 4.52 -8.50 10.45
CA LYS A 235 5.26 -7.36 11.04
C LYS A 235 6.56 -7.78 11.74
N SER A 236 6.59 -8.98 12.33
CA SER A 236 7.79 -9.53 12.97
C SER A 236 8.97 -9.71 12.00
N TYR A 237 8.72 -9.92 10.71
CA TYR A 237 9.79 -10.13 9.74
C TYR A 237 10.62 -8.87 9.51
N ILE A 238 9.97 -7.69 9.43
CA ILE A 238 10.71 -6.42 9.31
C ILE A 238 11.47 -6.08 10.59
N ILE A 239 10.89 -6.41 11.76
CA ILE A 239 11.54 -6.18 13.06
C ILE A 239 12.79 -7.07 13.23
N GLN A 240 12.74 -8.29 12.68
CA GLN A 240 13.85 -9.27 12.77
C GLN A 240 14.90 -9.09 11.67
N ALA A 241 14.64 -8.25 10.65
CA ALA A 241 15.56 -8.03 9.55
C ALA A 241 16.83 -7.33 10.03
N GLN A 242 17.96 -8.07 10.01
CA GLN A 242 19.26 -7.57 10.51
C GLN A 242 19.88 -6.50 9.61
N ASP A 243 19.48 -6.45 8.35
CA ASP A 243 20.02 -5.52 7.35
C ASP A 243 19.43 -4.12 7.47
N ILE A 244 18.30 -3.97 8.17
CA ILE A 244 17.64 -2.67 8.37
C ILE A 244 18.24 -1.98 9.58
N GLU A 245 18.61 -0.71 9.41
CA GLU A 245 19.15 0.11 10.47
C GLU A 245 18.11 0.30 11.58
N ARG A 246 18.48 -0.10 12.81
CA ARG A 246 17.57 -0.06 13.97
C ARG A 246 17.05 1.33 14.31
N ASN A 247 17.83 2.37 14.07
CA ASN A 247 17.43 3.75 14.32
C ASN A 247 16.24 4.18 13.44
N ASN A 248 16.10 3.56 12.27
CA ASN A 248 15.02 3.85 11.32
C ASN A 248 13.84 2.89 11.45
N LEU A 249 13.96 1.82 12.25
CA LEU A 249 12.93 0.79 12.37
C LEU A 249 11.60 1.36 12.88
N VAL A 250 11.63 2.30 13.82
CA VAL A 250 10.42 2.95 14.35
C VAL A 250 9.69 3.72 13.25
N GLN A 251 10.42 4.45 12.40
CA GLN A 251 9.85 5.20 11.28
C GLN A 251 9.22 4.26 10.24
N ILE A 252 9.87 3.13 9.96
CA ILE A 252 9.33 2.11 9.04
C ILE A 252 8.07 1.49 9.63
N ILE A 253 8.03 1.18 10.92
CA ILE A 253 6.85 0.63 11.60
C ILE A 253 5.71 1.64 11.57
N ASP A 254 5.96 2.89 11.90
CA ASP A 254 4.96 3.96 11.82
C ASP A 254 4.41 4.12 10.40
N LEU A 255 5.28 4.05 9.40
CA LEU A 255 4.90 4.12 8.00
C LEU A 255 3.95 2.99 7.62
N ILE A 256 4.32 1.72 7.91
CA ILE A 256 3.52 0.55 7.53
C ILE A 256 2.20 0.44 8.30
N GLU A 257 2.07 1.08 9.45
CA GLU A 257 0.85 1.06 10.26
C GLU A 257 -0.13 2.20 9.94
N LYS A 258 0.39 3.37 9.54
CA LYS A 258 -0.41 4.60 9.50
C LYS A 258 -0.63 5.16 8.11
N GLN A 259 0.20 4.79 7.13
CA GLN A 259 0.19 5.40 5.79
C GLN A 259 0.12 4.33 4.70
N SER A 260 -0.49 4.67 3.56
CA SER A 260 -0.36 3.85 2.37
C SER A 260 1.08 3.87 1.88
N ILE A 261 1.67 2.68 1.71
CA ILE A 261 3.01 2.55 1.11
C ILE A 261 3.02 3.10 -0.32
N TRP A 262 1.92 2.92 -1.05
CA TRP A 262 1.77 3.49 -2.40
C TRP A 262 1.94 5.01 -2.42
N GLU A 263 1.32 5.71 -1.47
CA GLU A 263 1.41 7.16 -1.36
C GLU A 263 2.77 7.62 -0.80
N ALA A 264 3.42 6.77 -0.01
CA ALA A 264 4.74 7.07 0.55
C ALA A 264 5.87 6.97 -0.48
N ILE A 265 5.72 6.14 -1.52
CA ILE A 265 6.71 5.99 -2.60
C ILE A 265 6.60 7.17 -3.57
N ASP A 266 7.73 7.83 -3.89
CA ASP A 266 7.80 8.94 -4.85
C ASP A 266 7.13 8.56 -6.20
N GLU A 267 6.39 9.49 -6.77
CA GLU A 267 5.71 9.30 -8.06
C GLU A 267 6.66 9.01 -9.23
N LYS A 268 7.95 9.33 -9.10
CA LYS A 268 8.96 9.03 -10.12
C LYS A 268 9.40 7.56 -10.12
N ASN A 269 9.07 6.80 -9.06
CA ASN A 269 9.57 5.45 -8.81
C ASN A 269 8.62 4.36 -9.34
N TYR A 270 8.02 4.57 -10.51
CA TYR A 270 7.21 3.56 -11.18
C TYR A 270 8.09 2.48 -11.84
N LEU A 271 7.77 1.21 -11.55
CA LEU A 271 8.24 0.06 -12.32
C LEU A 271 7.31 -0.25 -13.50
N GLU A 272 6.01 -0.16 -13.27
CA GLU A 272 4.90 -0.35 -14.21
C GLU A 272 3.82 0.69 -13.88
N GLU A 273 2.78 0.82 -14.71
CA GLU A 273 1.72 1.82 -14.54
C GLU A 273 1.09 1.83 -13.14
N ASN A 274 0.91 0.65 -12.54
CA ASN A 274 0.31 0.47 -11.22
C ASN A 274 1.23 -0.23 -10.21
N LEU A 275 2.55 -0.18 -10.42
CA LEU A 275 3.56 -0.78 -9.56
C LEU A 275 4.68 0.21 -9.30
N LYS A 276 4.93 0.53 -8.03
CA LYS A 276 6.01 1.40 -7.56
C LYS A 276 7.04 0.62 -6.73
N LEU A 277 8.29 1.05 -6.77
CA LEU A 277 9.38 0.52 -5.94
C LEU A 277 10.23 1.66 -5.41
N GLU A 278 10.55 1.64 -4.14
CA GLU A 278 11.54 2.53 -3.53
C GLU A 278 12.45 1.76 -2.59
N ILE A 279 13.73 2.08 -2.63
CA ILE A 279 14.74 1.55 -1.72
C ILE A 279 15.22 2.68 -0.83
N LEU A 280 14.91 2.57 0.45
CA LEU A 280 15.21 3.60 1.43
C LEU A 280 16.69 3.57 1.86
N PRO A 281 17.28 4.72 2.23
CA PRO A 281 18.63 4.76 2.80
C PRO A 281 18.81 3.89 4.07
N SER A 282 17.71 3.55 4.74
CA SER A 282 17.65 2.66 5.90
C SER A 282 17.85 1.16 5.57
N ASN A 283 18.21 0.81 4.34
CA ASN A 283 18.26 -0.55 3.83
C ASN A 283 16.92 -1.30 3.86
N ALA A 284 15.81 -0.59 3.87
CA ALA A 284 14.49 -1.15 3.64
C ALA A 284 14.04 -0.90 2.20
N SER A 285 13.25 -1.82 1.65
CA SER A 285 12.65 -1.72 0.33
C SER A 285 11.14 -1.76 0.45
N LEU A 286 10.49 -0.88 -0.30
CA LEU A 286 9.05 -0.73 -0.42
C LEU A 286 8.66 -1.05 -1.86
N ILE A 287 7.82 -2.05 -2.08
CA ILE A 287 7.20 -2.31 -3.38
C ILE A 287 5.69 -2.32 -3.19
N SER A 288 4.97 -1.57 -4.00
CA SER A 288 3.52 -1.41 -3.84
C SER A 288 2.83 -1.48 -5.18
N LYS A 289 1.70 -2.19 -5.21
CA LYS A 289 0.83 -2.33 -6.37
C LYS A 289 -0.56 -1.84 -6.03
N ARG A 290 -1.09 -0.98 -6.90
CA ARG A 290 -2.45 -0.43 -6.79
C ARG A 290 -3.43 -1.25 -7.63
N LEU A 291 -4.49 -1.74 -7.01
CA LEU A 291 -5.58 -2.47 -7.64
C LEU A 291 -6.83 -1.61 -7.69
N ASN A 292 -7.52 -1.63 -8.84
CA ASN A 292 -8.86 -1.03 -8.96
C ASN A 292 -9.88 -2.16 -9.12
N LEU A 293 -10.70 -2.35 -8.07
CA LEU A 293 -11.69 -3.42 -7.98
C LEU A 293 -13.09 -2.79 -8.03
N ASN A 294 -13.64 -2.57 -9.25
CA ASN A 294 -14.96 -1.94 -9.47
C ASN A 294 -15.14 -0.58 -8.78
N GLY A 295 -14.12 0.28 -8.83
CA GLY A 295 -14.15 1.60 -8.22
C GLY A 295 -13.63 1.65 -6.78
N HIS A 296 -13.36 0.49 -6.15
CA HIS A 296 -12.61 0.43 -4.90
C HIS A 296 -11.12 0.31 -5.18
N VAL A 297 -10.34 1.21 -4.62
CA VAL A 297 -8.88 1.20 -4.76
C VAL A 297 -8.27 0.52 -3.54
N LYS A 298 -7.52 -0.55 -3.79
CA LYS A 298 -6.79 -1.28 -2.76
C LYS A 298 -5.31 -1.35 -3.16
N ASP A 299 -4.44 -0.97 -2.25
CA ASP A 299 -3.00 -1.09 -2.44
C ASP A 299 -2.50 -2.35 -1.74
N ILE A 300 -1.64 -3.11 -2.41
CA ILE A 300 -0.93 -4.26 -1.82
C ILE A 300 0.55 -3.97 -1.87
N SER A 301 1.18 -4.01 -0.70
CA SER A 301 2.57 -3.61 -0.57
C SER A 301 3.39 -4.70 0.11
N ILE A 302 4.64 -4.84 -0.29
CA ILE A 302 5.62 -5.72 0.33
C ILE A 302 6.74 -4.84 0.86
N VAL A 303 7.09 -5.03 2.13
CA VAL A 303 8.19 -4.32 2.80
C VAL A 303 9.19 -5.35 3.31
N GLY A 304 10.44 -5.13 2.98
CA GLY A 304 11.54 -6.04 3.35
C GLY A 304 12.89 -5.35 3.36
N PRO A 305 13.98 -6.09 3.63
CA PRO A 305 15.34 -5.56 3.49
C PRO A 305 15.68 -5.24 2.03
N SER A 306 16.64 -4.36 1.81
CA SER A 306 17.09 -3.98 0.45
C SER A 306 17.56 -5.15 -0.42
N ARG A 307 17.95 -6.27 0.19
CA ARG A 307 18.31 -7.52 -0.48
C ARG A 307 17.17 -8.55 -0.57
N MET A 308 15.91 -8.12 -0.49
CA MET A 308 14.78 -9.05 -0.72
C MET A 308 14.74 -9.53 -2.18
N ASP A 309 14.07 -10.66 -2.41
CA ASP A 309 13.83 -11.16 -3.77
C ASP A 309 12.77 -10.30 -4.50
N TYR A 310 13.23 -9.32 -5.25
CA TYR A 310 12.37 -8.41 -6.02
C TYR A 310 11.61 -9.12 -7.13
N SER A 311 12.18 -10.19 -7.72
CA SER A 311 11.50 -10.98 -8.74
C SER A 311 10.29 -11.69 -8.15
N GLN A 312 10.49 -12.35 -7.01
CA GLN A 312 9.40 -13.01 -6.29
C GLN A 312 8.35 -12.01 -5.83
N ALA A 313 8.76 -10.88 -5.22
CA ALA A 313 7.85 -9.84 -4.75
C ALA A 313 6.97 -9.28 -5.88
N LYS A 314 7.56 -8.92 -7.03
CA LYS A 314 6.85 -8.43 -8.21
C LYS A 314 5.87 -9.46 -8.76
N ASN A 315 6.32 -10.71 -8.92
CA ASN A 315 5.48 -11.79 -9.44
C ASN A 315 4.28 -12.07 -8.54
N ILE A 316 4.46 -12.04 -7.23
CA ILE A 316 3.37 -12.21 -6.25
C ILE A 316 2.32 -11.11 -6.42
N LEU A 317 2.73 -9.84 -6.48
CA LEU A 317 1.82 -8.72 -6.64
C LEU A 317 1.04 -8.81 -7.97
N ASN A 318 1.71 -9.19 -9.06
CA ASN A 318 1.07 -9.39 -10.36
C ASN A 318 0.08 -10.57 -10.36
N MET A 319 0.39 -11.65 -9.64
CA MET A 319 -0.53 -12.78 -9.51
C MET A 319 -1.77 -12.43 -8.69
N ILE A 320 -1.62 -11.73 -7.56
CA ILE A 320 -2.76 -11.29 -6.76
C ILE A 320 -3.67 -10.40 -7.60
N GLU A 321 -3.11 -9.42 -8.32
CA GLU A 321 -3.88 -8.57 -9.22
C GLU A 321 -4.68 -9.39 -10.24
N LYS A 322 -4.01 -10.29 -10.97
CA LYS A 322 -4.63 -11.14 -11.98
C LYS A 322 -5.82 -11.92 -11.44
N TYR A 323 -5.65 -12.56 -10.28
CA TYR A 323 -6.72 -13.37 -9.68
C TYR A 323 -7.84 -12.51 -9.05
N ALA A 324 -7.49 -11.37 -8.43
CA ALA A 324 -8.47 -10.45 -7.88
C ALA A 324 -9.37 -9.84 -8.97
N LEU A 325 -8.78 -9.40 -10.09
CA LEU A 325 -9.53 -8.87 -11.24
C LEU A 325 -10.44 -9.93 -11.89
N ASN A 326 -9.98 -11.18 -11.98
CA ASN A 326 -10.79 -12.28 -12.51
C ASN A 326 -12.00 -12.57 -11.61
N LEU A 327 -11.85 -12.58 -10.29
CA LEU A 327 -12.97 -12.75 -9.36
C LEU A 327 -13.95 -11.58 -9.43
N ASN A 328 -13.44 -10.38 -9.50
CA ASN A 328 -14.23 -9.17 -9.60
C ASN A 328 -15.13 -9.16 -10.85
N SER A 329 -14.60 -9.56 -12.00
CA SER A 329 -15.35 -9.67 -13.26
C SER A 329 -16.46 -10.73 -13.19
N VAL A 330 -16.22 -11.85 -12.52
CA VAL A 330 -17.22 -12.93 -12.34
C VAL A 330 -18.34 -12.51 -11.39
N GLN A 331 -18.04 -11.78 -10.31
CA GLN A 331 -19.06 -11.27 -9.37
C GLN A 331 -19.94 -10.21 -10.03
N ALA A 332 -19.34 -9.27 -10.76
CA ALA A 332 -20.09 -8.26 -11.53
C ALA A 332 -21.04 -8.86 -12.58
N ALA A 333 -20.68 -10.02 -13.16
CA ALA A 333 -21.54 -10.74 -14.11
C ALA A 333 -22.70 -11.50 -13.44
N HIS A 334 -22.64 -11.74 -12.12
CA HIS A 334 -23.64 -12.47 -11.34
C HIS A 334 -24.55 -11.56 -10.49
N GLU A 335 -24.26 -10.26 -10.38
CA GLU A 335 -25.21 -9.32 -9.80
C GLU A 335 -26.43 -9.24 -10.74
N PRO A 336 -27.64 -9.66 -10.28
CA PRO A 336 -28.83 -9.50 -11.10
C PRO A 336 -28.97 -8.00 -11.35
N LYS A 337 -28.99 -7.59 -12.62
CA LYS A 337 -29.46 -6.27 -13.02
C LYS A 337 -30.81 -6.09 -12.35
N LEU A 338 -30.87 -5.38 -11.24
CA LEU A 338 -32.10 -4.89 -10.66
C LEU A 338 -32.73 -4.01 -11.71
N ILE A 339 -33.60 -4.66 -12.47
CA ILE A 339 -34.34 -4.14 -13.58
C ILE A 339 -35.11 -2.94 -13.04
N THR A 340 -34.93 -1.87 -13.71
CA THR A 340 -35.85 -0.74 -13.89
C THR A 340 -37.28 -1.21 -14.26
N ALA A 341 -37.93 -1.95 -13.37
CA ALA A 341 -39.30 -2.42 -13.52
C ALA A 341 -40.34 -1.47 -12.89
N GLU A 342 -39.95 -0.24 -12.52
CA GLU A 342 -40.85 0.74 -11.94
C GLU A 342 -41.30 1.86 -12.88
N LYS A 343 -40.94 1.82 -14.20
CA LYS A 343 -41.37 2.84 -15.14
C LYS A 343 -42.51 2.43 -16.07
N GLU A 344 -42.96 1.18 -16.08
CA GLU A 344 -44.05 0.74 -16.96
C GLU A 344 -45.43 0.60 -16.29
N LYS A 345 -45.57 0.91 -15.01
CA LYS A 345 -46.89 0.88 -14.33
C LYS A 345 -47.55 2.25 -14.11
N LYS A 346 -47.08 3.29 -14.78
CA LYS A 346 -47.74 4.63 -14.72
C LYS A 346 -48.29 5.13 -16.04
N ASN A 347 -48.34 4.30 -17.06
CA ASN A 347 -48.97 4.64 -18.36
C ASN A 347 -49.86 3.49 -18.88
N ALA A 348 -50.72 2.95 -18.03
CA ALA A 348 -51.87 2.16 -18.45
C ALA A 348 -53.09 2.57 -17.63
#